data_08fb8a369f8fd0a2b1fb3467f90f6750
#
_entry.id   08fb8a369f8fd0a2b1fb3467f90f6750
#
_cell.length_a   1.000
_cell.length_b   1.000
_cell.length_c   1.000
_cell.angle_alpha   90.00
_cell.angle_beta   90.00
_cell.angle_gamma   90.00
#
_symmetry.space_group_name_H-M   'P 1'
#
loop_
_entity.id
_entity.type
_entity.pdbx_description
1 polymer ?
#
loop_
_entity_poly.entity_id
_entity_poly.type
_entity_poly.pdbx_seq_one_letter_code
_entity_poly.pdbx_strand_id
1 'polypeptide(L)'
;MVEGAVKLSKKVFVLDTDRAKATMNLFKTFPEGVGKFFLSFVGVYIIFLFVQAIATPLVYILGVNIIGGLDPESMQYLQELTINTELAGSQGMPAFIDNLSIEQIIFFGKWSLLFMSVTSIVMYLLMLWIPEIICCTPNPLIALWRSLVKLFKDFFTTVRMFLALWFAGFVLLFINTFAVINPIAYIIMSIVLFYFSVYMVVFIFLYFDRKYVGGDEQ
;
A
#
# COMPACT_ATOMS: atom_id res chain seq x y z
N MET A 1 29.15 -33.47 26.99
CA MET A 1 29.02 -32.55 25.81
C MET A 1 28.15 -33.11 24.68
N VAL A 2 28.16 -34.41 24.40
CA VAL A 2 27.41 -35.04 23.31
C VAL A 2 25.90 -35.07 23.55
N GLU A 3 25.44 -35.24 24.78
CA GLU A 3 24.00 -35.25 25.13
C GLU A 3 23.29 -33.93 24.93
N GLY A 4 23.98 -32.81 25.11
CA GLY A 4 23.44 -31.46 24.89
C GLY A 4 23.17 -31.19 23.41
N ALA A 5 24.06 -31.61 22.52
CA ALA A 5 23.95 -31.43 21.09
C ALA A 5 22.79 -32.28 20.48
N VAL A 6 22.59 -33.48 20.98
CA VAL A 6 21.48 -34.36 20.56
C VAL A 6 20.12 -33.81 21.01
N LYS A 7 20.04 -33.20 22.20
CA LYS A 7 18.82 -32.55 22.70
C LYS A 7 18.47 -31.30 21.92
N LEU A 8 19.48 -30.51 21.54
CA LEU A 8 19.29 -29.30 20.67
C LEU A 8 18.83 -29.68 19.26
N SER A 9 19.46 -30.70 18.66
CA SER A 9 19.08 -31.17 17.30
C SER A 9 17.66 -31.71 17.26
N LYS A 10 17.23 -32.49 18.28
CA LYS A 10 15.84 -32.93 18.42
C LYS A 10 14.85 -31.79 18.57
N LYS A 11 15.21 -30.75 19.35
CA LYS A 11 14.35 -29.58 19.56
C LYS A 11 14.21 -28.73 18.29
N VAL A 12 15.29 -28.60 17.51
CA VAL A 12 15.29 -27.90 16.20
C VAL A 12 14.46 -28.68 15.19
N PHE A 13 14.59 -30.01 15.15
CA PHE A 13 13.83 -30.86 14.23
C PHE A 13 12.32 -30.85 14.52
N VAL A 14 11.92 -30.86 15.80
CA VAL A 14 10.51 -30.74 16.21
C VAL A 14 9.95 -29.35 15.83
N LEU A 15 10.71 -28.27 16.02
CA LEU A 15 10.32 -26.92 15.59
C LEU A 15 10.15 -26.79 14.07
N ASP A 16 11.00 -27.45 13.28
CA ASP A 16 10.90 -27.46 11.81
C ASP A 16 9.68 -28.27 11.35
N THR A 17 9.38 -29.39 12.01
CA THR A 17 8.21 -30.21 11.68
C THR A 17 6.91 -29.50 12.02
N ASP A 18 6.86 -28.75 13.12
CA ASP A 18 5.68 -27.97 13.51
C ASP A 18 5.47 -26.76 12.58
N ARG A 19 6.55 -26.11 12.13
CA ARG A 19 6.48 -25.06 11.12
C ARG A 19 5.99 -25.59 9.77
N ALA A 20 6.49 -26.73 9.31
CA ALA A 20 6.04 -27.36 8.08
C ALA A 20 4.56 -27.74 8.15
N LYS A 21 4.11 -28.32 9.27
CA LYS A 21 2.69 -28.63 9.51
C LYS A 21 1.83 -27.36 9.54
N ALA A 22 2.28 -26.31 10.21
CA ALA A 22 1.57 -25.03 10.26
C ALA A 22 1.44 -24.41 8.86
N THR A 23 2.51 -24.44 8.06
CA THR A 23 2.51 -23.96 6.68
C THR A 23 1.55 -24.79 5.81
N MET A 24 1.56 -26.13 5.95
CA MET A 24 0.68 -27.01 5.19
C MET A 24 -0.80 -26.84 5.58
N ASN A 25 -1.08 -26.58 6.85
CA ASN A 25 -2.42 -26.22 7.31
C ASN A 25 -2.88 -24.88 6.75
N LEU A 26 -2.01 -23.87 6.68
CA LEU A 26 -2.30 -22.59 6.03
C LEU A 26 -2.68 -22.78 4.56
N PHE A 27 -1.95 -23.60 3.80
CA PHE A 27 -2.29 -23.89 2.41
C PHE A 27 -3.63 -24.63 2.26
N LYS A 28 -3.99 -25.51 3.19
CA LYS A 28 -5.29 -26.19 3.17
C LYS A 28 -6.46 -25.26 3.50
N THR A 29 -6.27 -24.33 4.44
CA THR A 29 -7.32 -23.38 4.87
C THR A 29 -7.42 -22.16 3.96
N PHE A 30 -6.40 -21.92 3.12
CA PHE A 30 -6.38 -20.77 2.20
C PHE A 30 -7.59 -20.72 1.23
N PRO A 31 -7.98 -21.82 0.54
CA PRO A 31 -9.15 -21.82 -0.34
C PRO A 31 -10.46 -21.54 0.41
N GLU A 32 -10.60 -22.04 1.63
CA GLU A 32 -11.79 -21.79 2.47
C GLU A 32 -11.85 -20.30 2.88
N GLY A 33 -10.71 -19.73 3.26
CA GLY A 33 -10.59 -18.31 3.58
C GLY A 33 -10.93 -17.42 2.37
N VAL A 34 -10.39 -17.75 1.20
CA VAL A 34 -10.70 -17.04 -0.05
C VAL A 34 -12.19 -17.12 -0.35
N GLY A 35 -12.81 -18.30 -0.30
CA GLY A 35 -14.24 -18.48 -0.55
C GLY A 35 -15.11 -17.69 0.43
N LYS A 36 -14.77 -17.71 1.72
CA LYS A 36 -15.50 -17.01 2.78
C LYS A 36 -15.54 -15.49 2.60
N PHE A 37 -14.43 -14.90 2.19
CA PHE A 37 -14.30 -13.44 2.08
C PHE A 37 -14.39 -12.92 0.64
N PHE A 38 -14.55 -13.78 -0.36
CA PHE A 38 -14.57 -13.39 -1.77
C PHE A 38 -15.58 -12.29 -2.07
N LEU A 39 -16.84 -12.49 -1.66
CA LEU A 39 -17.90 -11.49 -1.88
C LEU A 39 -17.63 -10.18 -1.12
N SER A 40 -17.02 -10.26 0.06
CA SER A 40 -16.62 -9.07 0.81
C SER A 40 -15.54 -8.28 0.07
N PHE A 41 -14.54 -8.94 -0.51
CA PHE A 41 -13.50 -8.29 -1.30
C PHE A 41 -14.01 -7.72 -2.63
N VAL A 42 -14.95 -8.41 -3.30
CA VAL A 42 -15.65 -7.84 -4.45
C VAL A 42 -16.39 -6.56 -4.06
N GLY A 43 -17.10 -6.58 -2.92
CA GLY A 43 -17.75 -5.39 -2.37
C GLY A 43 -16.78 -4.25 -2.06
N VAL A 44 -15.63 -4.57 -1.45
CA VAL A 44 -14.54 -3.60 -1.23
C VAL A 44 -14.08 -2.97 -2.53
N TYR A 45 -13.83 -3.79 -3.54
CA TYR A 45 -13.37 -3.32 -4.85
C TYR A 45 -14.38 -2.38 -5.51
N ILE A 46 -15.66 -2.73 -5.49
CA ILE A 46 -16.75 -1.88 -6.03
C ILE A 46 -16.80 -0.54 -5.28
N ILE A 47 -16.77 -0.56 -3.94
CA ILE A 47 -16.79 0.68 -3.13
C ILE A 47 -15.54 1.51 -3.41
N PHE A 48 -14.36 0.88 -3.53
CA PHE A 48 -13.13 1.56 -3.85
C PHE A 48 -13.20 2.25 -5.22
N LEU A 49 -13.79 1.60 -6.24
CA LEU A 49 -14.03 2.23 -7.54
C LEU A 49 -14.93 3.46 -7.42
N PHE A 50 -15.99 3.40 -6.61
CA PHE A 50 -16.85 4.57 -6.35
C PHE A 50 -16.07 5.70 -5.66
N VAL A 51 -15.26 5.39 -4.67
CA VAL A 51 -14.41 6.38 -3.99
C VAL A 51 -13.45 7.03 -4.98
N GLN A 52 -12.82 6.25 -5.86
CA GLN A 52 -11.94 6.78 -6.89
C GLN A 52 -12.69 7.62 -7.94
N ALA A 53 -13.88 7.18 -8.36
CA ALA A 53 -14.70 7.92 -9.31
C ALA A 53 -15.13 9.30 -8.77
N ILE A 54 -15.24 9.45 -7.46
CA ILE A 54 -15.54 10.74 -6.82
C ILE A 54 -14.25 11.52 -6.54
N ALA A 55 -13.22 10.86 -6.04
CA ALA A 55 -11.96 11.51 -5.66
C ALA A 55 -11.22 12.12 -6.87
N THR A 56 -11.21 11.43 -8.01
CA THR A 56 -10.49 11.90 -9.20
C THR A 56 -11.02 13.24 -9.73
N PRO A 57 -12.32 13.44 -9.97
CA PRO A 57 -12.84 14.76 -10.36
C PRO A 57 -12.62 15.83 -9.31
N LEU A 58 -12.73 15.50 -8.01
CA LEU A 58 -12.48 16.44 -6.93
C LEU A 58 -11.02 16.91 -6.94
N VAL A 59 -10.06 16.00 -7.11
CA VAL A 59 -8.63 16.37 -7.25
C VAL A 59 -8.42 17.28 -8.44
N TYR A 60 -9.07 16.96 -9.58
CA TYR A 60 -8.97 17.77 -10.79
C TYR A 60 -9.52 19.20 -10.55
N ILE A 61 -10.72 19.34 -9.99
CA ILE A 61 -11.35 20.63 -9.69
C ILE A 61 -10.47 21.43 -8.70
N LEU A 62 -9.98 20.81 -7.64
CA LEU A 62 -9.09 21.44 -6.68
C LEU A 62 -7.77 21.86 -7.33
N GLY A 63 -7.18 21.00 -8.16
CA GLY A 63 -5.95 21.29 -8.87
C GLY A 63 -6.08 22.48 -9.81
N VAL A 64 -7.15 22.51 -10.61
CA VAL A 64 -7.42 23.62 -11.52
C VAL A 64 -7.57 24.96 -10.76
N ASN A 65 -8.24 24.94 -9.59
CA ASN A 65 -8.46 26.15 -8.79
C ASN A 65 -7.20 26.62 -8.04
N ILE A 66 -6.33 25.71 -7.60
CA ILE A 66 -5.17 26.04 -6.75
C ILE A 66 -3.89 26.21 -7.57
N ILE A 67 -3.70 25.36 -8.59
CA ILE A 67 -2.45 25.27 -9.35
C ILE A 67 -2.59 25.94 -10.71
N GLY A 68 -3.78 25.86 -11.30
CA GLY A 68 -4.11 26.29 -12.66
C GLY A 68 -4.48 25.11 -13.55
N GLY A 69 -5.22 25.42 -14.63
CA GLY A 69 -5.62 24.43 -15.62
C GLY A 69 -4.41 23.89 -16.39
N LEU A 70 -4.55 22.67 -16.89
CA LEU A 70 -3.61 22.10 -17.85
C LEU A 70 -3.79 22.86 -19.18
N ASP A 71 -2.76 23.57 -19.59
CA ASP A 71 -2.72 24.20 -20.91
C ASP A 71 -2.62 23.14 -22.03
N PRO A 72 -3.01 23.48 -23.27
CA PRO A 72 -2.95 22.53 -24.37
C PRO A 72 -1.57 21.94 -24.61
N GLU A 73 -0.52 22.69 -24.36
CA GLU A 73 0.88 22.28 -24.52
C GLU A 73 1.22 21.21 -23.48
N SER A 74 0.90 21.45 -22.20
CA SER A 74 1.08 20.47 -21.13
C SER A 74 0.26 19.18 -21.35
N MET A 75 -0.93 19.27 -21.91
CA MET A 75 -1.73 18.10 -22.28
C MET A 75 -1.08 17.29 -23.40
N GLN A 76 -0.51 17.94 -24.41
CA GLN A 76 0.22 17.28 -25.49
C GLN A 76 1.45 16.55 -24.94
N TYR A 77 2.23 17.17 -24.05
CA TYR A 77 3.36 16.52 -23.39
C TYR A 77 2.94 15.28 -22.57
N LEU A 78 1.81 15.33 -21.86
CA LEU A 78 1.31 14.16 -21.13
C LEU A 78 0.91 13.02 -22.07
N GLN A 79 0.30 13.32 -23.21
CA GLN A 79 -0.04 12.32 -24.22
C GLN A 79 1.22 11.69 -24.83
N GLU A 80 2.21 12.51 -25.19
CA GLU A 80 3.49 12.02 -25.68
C GLU A 80 4.23 11.17 -24.66
N LEU A 81 4.19 11.54 -23.36
CA LEU A 81 4.75 10.74 -22.27
C LEU A 81 4.09 9.37 -22.20
N THR A 82 2.76 9.31 -22.27
CA THR A 82 2.02 8.04 -22.17
C THR A 82 2.39 7.13 -23.34
N ILE A 83 2.42 7.66 -24.57
CA ILE A 83 2.79 6.91 -25.77
C ILE A 83 4.24 6.45 -25.71
N ASN A 84 5.17 7.33 -25.32
CA ASN A 84 6.59 7.01 -25.26
C ASN A 84 6.92 6.02 -24.11
N THR A 85 6.19 6.07 -23.00
CA THR A 85 6.38 5.11 -21.89
C THR A 85 5.89 3.73 -22.28
N GLU A 86 4.82 3.62 -23.07
CA GLU A 86 4.34 2.34 -23.61
C GLU A 86 5.31 1.76 -24.63
N LEU A 87 5.92 2.58 -25.50
CA LEU A 87 6.80 2.16 -26.58
C LEU A 87 8.26 1.93 -26.15
N ALA A 88 8.79 2.75 -25.25
CA ALA A 88 10.21 2.79 -24.90
C ALA A 88 10.52 2.23 -23.50
N GLY A 89 9.51 1.85 -22.72
CA GLY A 89 9.71 1.45 -21.31
C GLY A 89 10.34 2.57 -20.47
N SER A 90 11.12 2.17 -19.45
CA SER A 90 11.74 3.12 -18.52
C SER A 90 12.79 4.07 -19.12
N GLN A 91 13.26 3.82 -20.34
CA GLN A 91 14.26 4.65 -21.00
C GLN A 91 13.69 5.96 -21.58
N GLY A 92 12.39 6.03 -21.83
CA GLY A 92 11.75 7.26 -22.35
C GLY A 92 11.61 8.38 -21.32
N MET A 93 11.61 8.06 -20.04
CA MET A 93 11.38 9.02 -18.96
C MET A 93 12.51 10.05 -18.76
N PRO A 94 13.80 9.68 -18.77
CA PRO A 94 14.89 10.66 -18.67
C PRO A 94 14.89 11.67 -19.81
N ALA A 95 14.71 11.23 -21.06
CA ALA A 95 14.67 12.10 -22.21
C ALA A 95 13.49 13.08 -22.21
N PHE A 96 12.38 12.70 -21.60
CA PHE A 96 11.21 13.56 -21.41
C PHE A 96 11.51 14.68 -20.40
N ILE A 97 12.13 14.37 -19.27
CA ILE A 97 12.45 15.35 -18.22
C ILE A 97 13.45 16.40 -18.74
N ASP A 98 14.40 15.99 -19.56
CA ASP A 98 15.42 16.88 -20.13
C ASP A 98 14.83 17.93 -21.09
N ASN A 99 13.65 17.66 -21.67
CA ASN A 99 12.96 18.58 -22.59
C ASN A 99 11.96 19.52 -21.90
N LEU A 100 11.68 19.33 -20.59
CA LEU A 100 10.75 20.17 -19.84
C LEU A 100 11.40 21.49 -19.40
N SER A 101 10.67 22.59 -19.52
CA SER A 101 11.05 23.84 -18.89
C SER A 101 10.96 23.73 -17.35
N ILE A 102 11.73 24.53 -16.64
CA ILE A 102 11.68 24.59 -15.16
C ILE A 102 10.26 24.89 -14.67
N GLU A 103 9.52 25.74 -15.37
CA GLU A 103 8.14 26.10 -15.03
C GLU A 103 7.21 24.90 -15.16
N GLN A 104 7.35 24.09 -16.21
CA GLN A 104 6.59 22.85 -16.41
C GLN A 104 6.93 21.81 -15.36
N ILE A 105 8.20 21.65 -14.97
CA ILE A 105 8.61 20.74 -13.89
C ILE A 105 7.96 21.15 -12.58
N ILE A 106 7.97 22.43 -12.24
CA ILE A 106 7.33 22.96 -11.02
C ILE A 106 5.81 22.74 -11.08
N PHE A 107 5.19 22.99 -12.23
CA PHE A 107 3.76 22.78 -12.43
C PHE A 107 3.34 21.31 -12.24
N PHE A 108 4.00 20.38 -12.92
CA PHE A 108 3.76 18.94 -12.73
C PHE A 108 4.09 18.45 -11.32
N GLY A 109 5.13 19.03 -10.70
CA GLY A 109 5.48 18.76 -9.31
C GLY A 109 4.36 19.13 -8.34
N LYS A 110 3.72 20.30 -8.51
CA LYS A 110 2.57 20.74 -7.71
C LYS A 110 1.36 19.81 -7.90
N TRP A 111 1.06 19.41 -9.13
CA TRP A 111 -0.01 18.46 -9.43
C TRP A 111 0.25 17.10 -8.81
N SER A 112 1.48 16.59 -8.90
CA SER A 112 1.90 15.33 -8.27
C SER A 112 1.75 15.37 -6.76
N LEU A 113 2.18 16.47 -6.11
CA LEU A 113 2.03 16.67 -4.66
C LEU A 113 0.55 16.68 -4.23
N LEU A 114 -0.30 17.37 -4.99
CA LEU A 114 -1.74 17.40 -4.72
C LEU A 114 -2.33 15.98 -4.82
N PHE A 115 -2.04 15.27 -5.90
CA PHE A 115 -2.50 13.90 -6.11
C PHE A 115 -2.01 12.95 -5.01
N MET A 116 -0.72 12.99 -4.67
CA MET A 116 -0.15 12.18 -3.59
C MET A 116 -0.80 12.50 -2.24
N SER A 117 -1.06 13.78 -1.95
CA SER A 117 -1.70 14.19 -0.69
C SER A 117 -3.11 13.64 -0.57
N VAL A 118 -3.93 13.78 -1.61
CA VAL A 118 -5.31 13.27 -1.59
C VAL A 118 -5.32 11.74 -1.54
N THR A 119 -4.48 11.07 -2.34
CA THR A 119 -4.36 9.61 -2.31
C THR A 119 -3.93 9.11 -0.93
N SER A 120 -2.99 9.80 -0.27
CA SER A 120 -2.54 9.46 1.07
C SER A 120 -3.67 9.59 2.10
N ILE A 121 -4.50 10.63 2.00
CA ILE A 121 -5.67 10.80 2.86
C ILE A 121 -6.67 9.65 2.65
N VAL A 122 -6.97 9.30 1.39
CA VAL A 122 -7.85 8.17 1.07
C VAL A 122 -7.29 6.86 1.62
N MET A 123 -6.01 6.59 1.43
CA MET A 123 -5.34 5.39 1.96
C MET A 123 -5.37 5.34 3.48
N TYR A 124 -5.18 6.48 4.15
CA TYR A 124 -5.31 6.59 5.61
C TYR A 124 -6.73 6.22 6.07
N LEU A 125 -7.76 6.76 5.42
CA LEU A 125 -9.16 6.49 5.77
C LEU A 125 -9.54 5.01 5.56
N LEU A 126 -8.93 4.34 4.59
CA LEU A 126 -9.19 2.93 4.26
C LEU A 126 -8.28 1.94 5.01
N MET A 127 -7.28 2.41 5.77
CA MET A 127 -6.23 1.58 6.37
C MET A 127 -6.78 0.46 7.27
N LEU A 128 -7.79 0.74 8.09
CA LEU A 128 -8.38 -0.22 9.02
C LEU A 128 -9.55 -1.02 8.43
N TRP A 129 -9.95 -0.76 7.19
CA TRP A 129 -11.13 -1.36 6.58
C TRP A 129 -10.97 -2.87 6.35
N ILE A 130 -9.86 -3.31 5.77
CA ILE A 130 -9.59 -4.73 5.51
C ILE A 130 -9.46 -5.54 6.81
N PRO A 131 -8.70 -5.10 7.83
CA PRO A 131 -8.71 -5.74 9.15
C PRO A 131 -10.12 -5.85 9.75
N GLU A 132 -10.96 -4.83 9.64
CA GLU A 132 -12.34 -4.86 10.15
C GLU A 132 -13.18 -5.95 9.45
N ILE A 133 -13.02 -6.13 8.14
CA ILE A 133 -13.73 -7.17 7.38
C ILE A 133 -13.32 -8.56 7.84
N ILE A 134 -12.04 -8.78 8.04
CA ILE A 134 -11.51 -10.11 8.36
C ILE A 134 -11.77 -10.47 9.82
N CYS A 135 -11.62 -9.52 10.74
CA CYS A 135 -11.70 -9.78 12.18
C CYS A 135 -13.11 -9.62 12.76
N CYS A 136 -13.93 -8.71 12.21
CA CYS A 136 -15.16 -8.30 12.89
C CYS A 136 -16.44 -8.53 12.07
N THR A 137 -16.51 -8.14 10.80
CA THR A 137 -17.73 -8.24 9.99
C THR A 137 -17.46 -8.41 8.50
N PRO A 138 -18.04 -9.43 7.85
CA PRO A 138 -17.83 -9.66 6.42
C PRO A 138 -18.56 -8.63 5.52
N ASN A 139 -19.43 -7.77 6.09
CA ASN A 139 -20.15 -6.77 5.32
C ASN A 139 -19.25 -5.54 5.04
N PRO A 140 -18.90 -5.24 3.77
CA PRO A 140 -17.92 -4.21 3.45
C PRO A 140 -18.36 -2.79 3.84
N LEU A 141 -19.67 -2.46 3.74
CA LEU A 141 -20.17 -1.13 4.11
C LEU A 141 -20.16 -0.91 5.63
N ILE A 142 -20.60 -1.93 6.39
CA ILE A 142 -20.57 -1.86 7.84
C ILE A 142 -19.13 -1.82 8.34
N ALA A 143 -18.25 -2.61 7.75
CA ALA A 143 -16.82 -2.60 8.06
C ALA A 143 -16.19 -1.23 7.79
N LEU A 144 -16.50 -0.60 6.64
CA LEU A 144 -16.02 0.73 6.30
C LEU A 144 -16.45 1.76 7.38
N TRP A 145 -17.73 1.78 7.72
CA TRP A 145 -18.21 2.71 8.73
C TRP A 145 -17.55 2.50 10.10
N ARG A 146 -17.47 1.25 10.56
CA ARG A 146 -16.83 0.92 11.85
C ARG A 146 -15.33 1.25 11.84
N SER A 147 -14.63 0.98 10.74
CA SER A 147 -13.21 1.31 10.62
C SER A 147 -12.97 2.82 10.70
N LEU A 148 -13.81 3.64 10.05
CA LEU A 148 -13.76 5.10 10.15
C LEU A 148 -13.98 5.57 11.59
N VAL A 149 -15.02 5.06 12.27
CA VAL A 149 -15.28 5.42 13.67
C VAL A 149 -14.09 5.08 14.57
N LYS A 150 -13.50 3.89 14.42
CA LYS A 150 -12.30 3.47 15.17
C LYS A 150 -11.11 4.39 14.87
N LEU A 151 -10.91 4.74 13.60
CA LEU A 151 -9.83 5.60 13.15
C LEU A 151 -9.93 7.02 13.74
N PHE A 152 -11.14 7.60 13.76
CA PHE A 152 -11.37 8.92 14.36
C PHE A 152 -11.29 8.90 15.89
N LYS A 153 -11.74 7.82 16.53
CA LYS A 153 -11.61 7.64 17.99
C LYS A 153 -10.15 7.66 18.44
N ASP A 154 -9.28 7.04 17.67
CA ASP A 154 -7.86 6.90 17.98
C ASP A 154 -6.95 7.71 17.04
N PHE A 155 -7.45 8.84 16.56
CA PHE A 155 -6.86 9.66 15.51
C PHE A 155 -5.35 9.88 15.66
N PHE A 156 -4.90 10.37 16.81
CA PHE A 156 -3.48 10.68 17.00
C PHE A 156 -2.56 9.46 16.93
N THR A 157 -3.02 8.31 17.42
CA THR A 157 -2.24 7.07 17.38
C THR A 157 -2.20 6.50 15.97
N THR A 158 -3.33 6.47 15.27
CA THR A 158 -3.44 5.94 13.91
C THR A 158 -2.72 6.81 12.90
N VAL A 159 -2.79 8.16 13.04
CA VAL A 159 -2.04 9.09 12.20
C VAL A 159 -0.52 8.92 12.38
N ARG A 160 -0.02 8.82 13.62
CA ARG A 160 1.41 8.60 13.85
C ARG A 160 1.89 7.30 13.20
N MET A 161 1.12 6.22 13.36
CA MET A 161 1.42 4.94 12.76
C MET A 161 1.42 5.04 11.22
N PHE A 162 0.39 5.65 10.65
CA PHE A 162 0.28 5.84 9.21
C PHE A 162 1.44 6.67 8.66
N LEU A 163 1.76 7.80 9.27
CA LEU A 163 2.86 8.67 8.85
C LEU A 163 4.21 7.97 8.94
N ALA A 164 4.45 7.15 9.98
CA ALA A 164 5.70 6.39 10.09
C ALA A 164 5.84 5.37 8.96
N LEU A 165 4.77 4.61 8.65
CA LEU A 165 4.74 3.65 7.56
C LEU A 165 4.84 4.34 6.19
N TRP A 166 4.12 5.44 6.01
CA TRP A 166 4.15 6.24 4.78
C TRP A 166 5.54 6.81 4.52
N PHE A 167 6.17 7.40 5.55
CA PHE A 167 7.53 7.93 5.43
C PHE A 167 8.56 6.84 5.11
N ALA A 168 8.48 5.68 5.78
CA ALA A 168 9.35 4.54 5.47
C ALA A 168 9.16 4.06 4.02
N GLY A 169 7.92 3.95 3.56
CA GLY A 169 7.60 3.62 2.18
C GLY A 169 8.14 4.65 1.18
N PHE A 170 7.98 5.94 1.50
CA PHE A 170 8.50 7.03 0.68
C PHE A 170 10.03 6.98 0.54
N VAL A 171 10.75 6.76 1.64
CA VAL A 171 12.21 6.60 1.62
C VAL A 171 12.63 5.42 0.75
N LEU A 172 11.96 4.27 0.86
CA LEU A 172 12.25 3.09 0.04
C LEU A 172 11.96 3.35 -1.45
N LEU A 173 10.85 4.02 -1.77
CA LEU A 173 10.54 4.40 -3.16
C LEU A 173 11.57 5.39 -3.71
N PHE A 174 12.02 6.34 -2.91
CA PHE A 174 13.07 7.28 -3.29
C PHE A 174 14.38 6.56 -3.60
N ILE A 175 14.80 5.63 -2.74
CA ILE A 175 16.00 4.81 -3.00
C ILE A 175 15.81 3.97 -4.27
N ASN A 176 14.61 3.41 -4.49
CA ASN A 176 14.31 2.61 -5.68
C ASN A 176 14.47 3.41 -6.98
N THR A 177 14.22 4.73 -6.96
CA THR A 177 14.41 5.59 -8.13
C THR A 177 15.87 5.57 -8.61
N PHE A 178 16.82 5.54 -7.68
CA PHE A 178 18.26 5.42 -8.04
C PHE A 178 18.64 3.99 -8.42
N ALA A 179 17.95 2.98 -7.92
CA ALA A 179 18.22 1.58 -8.25
C ALA A 179 17.88 1.25 -9.72
N VAL A 180 17.00 2.01 -10.37
CA VAL A 180 16.61 1.81 -11.79
C VAL A 180 17.82 1.86 -12.75
N ILE A 181 18.88 2.60 -12.40
CA ILE A 181 20.09 2.72 -13.21
C ILE A 181 20.84 1.38 -13.35
N ASN A 182 20.73 0.52 -12.33
CA ASN A 182 21.41 -0.78 -12.31
C ASN A 182 20.38 -1.92 -12.20
N PRO A 183 20.27 -2.83 -13.19
CA PRO A 183 19.27 -3.91 -13.19
C PRO A 183 19.32 -4.81 -11.94
N ILE A 184 20.54 -5.09 -11.43
CA ILE A 184 20.71 -5.93 -10.22
C ILE A 184 20.19 -5.19 -8.99
N ALA A 185 20.55 -3.90 -8.86
CA ALA A 185 20.05 -3.05 -7.76
C ALA A 185 18.52 -2.92 -7.81
N TYR A 186 17.94 -2.78 -9.00
CA TYR A 186 16.49 -2.72 -9.19
C TYR A 186 15.76 -4.01 -8.72
N ILE A 187 16.30 -5.19 -9.06
CA ILE A 187 15.74 -6.47 -8.61
C ILE A 187 15.80 -6.58 -7.08
N ILE A 188 16.94 -6.24 -6.48
CA ILE A 188 17.10 -6.26 -5.01
C ILE A 188 16.11 -5.31 -4.35
N MET A 189 15.97 -4.08 -4.85
CA MET A 189 15.03 -3.10 -4.30
C MET A 189 13.57 -3.52 -4.49
N SER A 190 13.23 -4.17 -5.60
CA SER A 190 11.88 -4.73 -5.81
C SER A 190 11.55 -5.79 -4.77
N ILE A 191 12.50 -6.65 -4.42
CA ILE A 191 12.34 -7.65 -3.35
C ILE A 191 12.15 -6.94 -1.99
N VAL A 192 12.96 -5.92 -1.69
CA VAL A 192 12.83 -5.15 -0.44
C VAL A 192 11.47 -4.47 -0.35
N LEU A 193 10.99 -3.84 -1.42
CA LEU A 193 9.67 -3.21 -1.48
C LEU A 193 8.54 -4.23 -1.29
N PHE A 194 8.66 -5.42 -1.88
CA PHE A 194 7.71 -6.50 -1.68
C PHE A 194 7.64 -6.92 -0.21
N TYR A 195 8.78 -7.20 0.43
CA TYR A 195 8.83 -7.54 1.85
C TYR A 195 8.28 -6.41 2.73
N PHE A 196 8.60 -5.17 2.42
CA PHE A 196 8.06 -4.03 3.14
C PHE A 196 6.53 -3.94 3.02
N SER A 197 5.97 -4.19 1.84
CA SER A 197 4.51 -4.22 1.63
C SER A 197 3.84 -5.30 2.48
N VAL A 198 4.42 -6.50 2.53
CA VAL A 198 3.93 -7.59 3.40
C VAL A 198 4.03 -7.19 4.87
N TYR A 199 5.16 -6.59 5.27
CA TYR A 199 5.35 -6.12 6.64
C TYR A 199 4.31 -5.07 7.04
N MET A 200 4.01 -4.11 6.17
CA MET A 200 2.98 -3.10 6.42
C MET A 200 1.61 -3.73 6.68
N VAL A 201 1.22 -4.70 5.85
CA VAL A 201 -0.06 -5.40 6.02
C VAL A 201 -0.10 -6.12 7.36
N VAL A 202 0.92 -6.92 7.67
CA VAL A 202 1.00 -7.66 8.95
C VAL A 202 0.99 -6.70 10.14
N PHE A 203 1.71 -5.58 10.06
CA PHE A 203 1.77 -4.59 11.12
C PHE A 203 0.41 -3.94 11.40
N ILE A 204 -0.34 -3.57 10.35
CA ILE A 204 -1.68 -3.01 10.48
C ILE A 204 -2.64 -4.02 11.12
N PHE A 205 -2.56 -5.31 10.73
CA PHE A 205 -3.37 -6.36 11.33
C PHE A 205 -3.03 -6.58 12.81
N LEU A 206 -1.75 -6.65 13.17
CA LEU A 206 -1.32 -6.79 14.56
C LEU A 206 -1.75 -5.61 15.42
N TYR A 207 -1.64 -4.39 14.90
CA TYR A 207 -2.13 -3.20 15.58
C TYR A 207 -3.64 -3.29 15.81
N PHE A 208 -4.39 -3.66 14.78
CA PHE A 208 -5.84 -3.80 14.85
C PHE A 208 -6.27 -4.86 15.86
N ASP A 209 -5.68 -6.04 15.77
CA ASP A 209 -5.97 -7.16 16.67
C ASP A 209 -5.71 -6.80 18.14
N ARG A 210 -4.50 -6.31 18.42
CA ARG A 210 -4.11 -5.94 19.80
C ARG A 210 -4.99 -4.85 20.41
N LYS A 211 -5.47 -3.91 19.59
CA LYS A 211 -6.19 -2.73 20.10
C LYS A 211 -7.70 -2.89 20.13
N TYR A 212 -8.27 -3.61 19.17
CA TYR A 212 -9.72 -3.65 18.97
C TYR A 212 -10.35 -5.04 19.09
N VAL A 213 -9.55 -6.09 19.10
CA VAL A 213 -10.04 -7.47 19.25
C VAL A 213 -9.59 -8.06 20.59
N GLY A 214 -8.28 -7.98 20.91
CA GLY A 214 -7.70 -8.52 22.15
C GLY A 214 -7.81 -7.62 23.39
N GLY A 215 -8.38 -6.40 23.26
CA GLY A 215 -8.49 -5.43 24.36
C GLY A 215 -9.52 -5.74 25.44
N ASP A 216 -10.38 -6.73 25.24
CA ASP A 216 -11.44 -7.11 26.20
C ASP A 216 -10.97 -8.13 27.25
N GLU A 217 -9.69 -8.54 27.25
CA GLU A 217 -9.12 -9.50 28.20
C GLU A 217 -8.20 -8.87 29.30
N GLN A 218 -8.25 -7.53 29.49
CA GLN A 218 -7.49 -6.87 30.56
C GLN A 218 -8.43 -6.18 31.57
#